data_92c11fb5420f3a1e8110f40554700ce3
#
_entry.id   92c11fb5420f3a1e8110f40554700ce3
#
_cell.length_a   1.000
_cell.length_b   1.000
_cell.length_c   1.000
_cell.angle_alpha   90.00
_cell.angle_beta   90.00
_cell.angle_gamma   90.00
#
_symmetry.space_group_name_H-M   'P 1'
#
loop_
_entity.id
_entity.type
_entity.pdbx_description
1 polymer ?
#
loop_
_entity_poly.entity_id
_entity_poly.type
_entity_poly.pdbx_seq_one_letter_code
_entity_poly.pdbx_strand_id
1 'polypeptide(L)'
;LISGEKIPFEITFFDKDNKLLKWTAYGYRIEDSSGTIVYESKITDPNKPGILLTEGIDKPEFDFKSPGKYKMTLFIFSHGLDNLKTFSGMASTSFDIGAATGTNQIPSWIKNNAGWWADGSIDDNSFVQGIQYLIKEGIMKIER
;
A
#
# COMPACT_ATOMS: atom_id res chain seq x y z
N LEU A 1 -2.03 2.69 6.89
CA LEU A 1 -1.45 2.53 5.54
C LEU A 1 -0.68 3.78 5.18
N ILE A 2 0.59 3.64 4.85
CA ILE A 2 1.50 4.78 4.64
C ILE A 2 2.24 4.60 3.31
N SER A 3 2.35 5.67 2.53
CA SER A 3 3.08 5.65 1.26
C SER A 3 4.58 5.39 1.47
N GLY A 4 5.21 4.70 0.53
CA GLY A 4 6.62 4.33 0.60
C GLY A 4 6.93 3.06 1.37
N GLU A 5 5.96 2.46 2.04
CA GLU A 5 6.10 1.19 2.73
C GLU A 5 5.38 0.08 1.96
N LYS A 6 5.88 -1.13 2.07
CA LYS A 6 5.16 -2.30 1.54
C LYS A 6 3.98 -2.60 2.45
N ILE A 7 2.79 -2.57 1.86
CA ILE A 7 1.54 -2.76 2.59
C ILE A 7 0.98 -4.12 2.23
N PRO A 8 0.85 -5.04 3.20
CA PRO A 8 0.25 -6.34 2.95
C PRO A 8 -1.28 -6.21 2.86
N PHE A 9 -1.85 -6.83 1.84
CA PHE A 9 -3.28 -7.01 1.71
C PHE A 9 -3.62 -8.48 1.87
N GLU A 10 -4.75 -8.77 2.45
CA GLU A 10 -5.31 -10.11 2.46
C GLU A 10 -6.58 -10.11 1.64
N ILE A 11 -6.59 -10.92 0.58
CA ILE A 11 -7.74 -11.08 -0.31
C ILE A 11 -8.27 -12.48 -0.10
N THR A 12 -9.53 -12.57 0.32
CA THR A 12 -10.17 -13.83 0.64
C THR A 12 -11.49 -13.92 -0.11
N PHE A 13 -11.72 -15.08 -0.74
CA PHE A 13 -12.96 -15.34 -1.45
C PHE A 13 -13.81 -16.35 -0.69
N PHE A 14 -15.08 -16.01 -0.51
CA PHE A 14 -16.05 -16.85 0.20
C PHE A 14 -17.20 -17.23 -0.71
N ASP A 15 -17.74 -18.42 -0.51
CA ASP A 15 -18.97 -18.83 -1.16
C ASP A 15 -20.20 -18.28 -0.39
N LYS A 16 -21.39 -18.60 -0.88
CA LYS A 16 -22.66 -18.17 -0.26
C LYS A 16 -22.85 -18.68 1.18
N ASP A 17 -22.16 -19.75 1.55
CA ASP A 17 -22.22 -20.36 2.89
C ASP A 17 -21.08 -19.88 3.79
N ASN A 18 -20.36 -18.83 3.34
CA ASN A 18 -19.26 -18.19 4.07
C ASN A 18 -18.05 -19.12 4.27
N LYS A 19 -17.85 -20.05 3.34
CA LYS A 19 -16.68 -20.94 3.30
C LYS A 19 -15.69 -20.44 2.24
N LEU A 20 -14.41 -20.72 2.43
CA LEU A 20 -13.38 -20.34 1.46
C LEU A 20 -13.68 -20.95 0.09
N LEU A 21 -13.66 -20.08 -0.91
CA LEU A 21 -13.93 -20.45 -2.29
C LEU A 21 -12.63 -20.94 -2.95
N LYS A 22 -12.39 -22.24 -2.84
CA LYS A 22 -11.18 -22.88 -3.40
C LYS A 22 -11.19 -22.83 -4.92
N TRP A 23 -10.00 -22.89 -5.52
CA TRP A 23 -9.82 -22.92 -6.97
C TRP A 23 -10.42 -21.72 -7.66
N THR A 24 -10.18 -20.53 -7.09
CA THR A 24 -10.67 -19.27 -7.63
C THR A 24 -9.60 -18.61 -8.48
N ALA A 25 -9.93 -18.27 -9.72
CA ALA A 25 -9.09 -17.44 -10.58
C ALA A 25 -9.55 -16.00 -10.47
N TYR A 26 -8.64 -15.09 -10.17
CA TYR A 26 -8.97 -13.68 -10.03
C TYR A 26 -7.90 -12.78 -10.65
N GLY A 27 -8.26 -11.53 -10.87
CA GLY A 27 -7.34 -10.47 -11.21
C GLY A 27 -7.66 -9.23 -10.39
N TYR A 28 -6.75 -8.28 -10.38
CA TYR A 28 -6.95 -7.02 -9.67
C TYR A 28 -6.45 -5.83 -10.48
N ARG A 29 -6.99 -4.69 -10.16
CA ARG A 29 -6.53 -3.39 -10.64
C ARG A 29 -6.64 -2.39 -9.51
N ILE A 30 -5.60 -1.57 -9.32
CA ILE A 30 -5.61 -0.49 -8.35
C ILE A 30 -5.43 0.82 -9.10
N GLU A 31 -6.34 1.74 -8.89
CA GLU A 31 -6.36 3.08 -9.50
C GLU A 31 -6.20 4.15 -8.43
N ASP A 32 -5.55 5.25 -8.78
CA ASP A 32 -5.52 6.43 -7.94
C ASP A 32 -6.81 7.27 -8.12
N SER A 33 -6.90 8.39 -7.43
CA SER A 33 -8.09 9.25 -7.48
C SER A 33 -8.33 9.91 -8.85
N SER A 34 -7.32 9.93 -9.72
CA SER A 34 -7.46 10.45 -11.08
C SER A 34 -7.89 9.36 -12.08
N GLY A 35 -7.98 8.11 -11.64
CA GLY A 35 -8.28 6.97 -12.51
C GLY A 35 -7.05 6.36 -13.15
N THR A 36 -5.85 6.76 -12.77
CA THR A 36 -4.62 6.19 -13.28
C THR A 36 -4.35 4.84 -12.63
N ILE A 37 -4.10 3.81 -13.44
CA ILE A 37 -3.80 2.47 -12.95
C ILE A 37 -2.37 2.47 -12.39
N VAL A 38 -2.24 2.16 -11.10
CA VAL A 38 -0.94 2.07 -10.42
C VAL A 38 -0.47 0.62 -10.27
N TYR A 39 -1.40 -0.31 -10.18
CA TYR A 39 -1.12 -1.75 -10.18
C TYR A 39 -2.19 -2.49 -10.96
N GLU A 40 -1.77 -3.52 -11.68
CA GLU A 40 -2.68 -4.39 -12.42
C GLU A 40 -2.06 -5.78 -12.54
N SER A 41 -2.83 -6.82 -12.23
CA SER A 41 -2.40 -8.18 -12.48
C SER A 41 -2.40 -8.45 -13.97
N LYS A 42 -1.26 -8.90 -14.51
CA LYS A 42 -1.14 -9.15 -15.95
C LYS A 42 -1.76 -10.50 -16.31
N ILE A 43 -2.65 -10.46 -17.27
CA ILE A 43 -3.15 -11.66 -17.93
C ILE A 43 -2.26 -11.85 -19.16
N THR A 44 -1.18 -12.61 -19.01
CA THR A 44 -0.21 -12.83 -20.07
C THR A 44 -0.53 -14.05 -20.95
N ASP A 45 -1.30 -14.98 -20.40
CA ASP A 45 -1.69 -16.20 -21.09
C ASP A 45 -3.22 -16.23 -21.23
N PRO A 46 -3.77 -16.13 -22.46
CA PRO A 46 -5.22 -16.17 -22.65
C PRO A 46 -5.85 -17.51 -22.22
N ASN A 47 -5.05 -18.55 -22.02
CA ASN A 47 -5.54 -19.81 -21.50
C ASN A 47 -5.52 -19.90 -19.97
N LYS A 48 -4.88 -18.95 -19.30
CA LYS A 48 -4.78 -18.89 -17.84
C LYS A 48 -5.05 -17.47 -17.36
N PRO A 49 -6.29 -16.99 -17.46
CA PRO A 49 -6.61 -15.64 -17.03
C PRO A 49 -6.51 -15.51 -15.52
N GLY A 50 -5.69 -14.55 -15.09
CA GLY A 50 -5.59 -14.19 -13.69
C GLY A 50 -4.71 -15.10 -12.83
N ILE A 51 -4.83 -14.91 -11.54
CA ILE A 51 -4.10 -15.62 -10.49
C ILE A 51 -4.99 -16.75 -9.98
N LEU A 52 -4.50 -17.98 -10.04
CA LEU A 52 -5.26 -19.13 -9.53
C LEU A 52 -4.95 -19.35 -8.05
N LEU A 53 -5.98 -19.27 -7.23
CA LEU A 53 -5.89 -19.53 -5.79
C LEU A 53 -6.51 -20.88 -5.46
N THR A 54 -5.69 -21.82 -5.02
CA THR A 54 -6.15 -23.16 -4.64
C THR A 54 -6.98 -23.14 -3.37
N GLU A 55 -6.66 -22.24 -2.43
CA GLU A 55 -7.31 -22.14 -1.13
C GLU A 55 -8.23 -20.93 -0.97
N GLY A 56 -8.34 -20.10 -1.99
CA GLY A 56 -9.19 -18.91 -1.95
C GLY A 56 -8.62 -17.73 -1.16
N ILE A 57 -7.31 -17.73 -0.91
CA ILE A 57 -6.64 -16.69 -0.14
C ILE A 57 -5.39 -16.23 -0.89
N ASP A 58 -5.21 -14.92 -0.98
CA ASP A 58 -3.97 -14.31 -1.47
C ASP A 58 -3.51 -13.21 -0.51
N LYS A 59 -2.21 -13.01 -0.44
CA LYS A 59 -1.60 -12.00 0.44
C LYS A 59 -0.58 -11.17 -0.32
N PRO A 60 -1.02 -10.40 -1.33
CA PRO A 60 -0.11 -9.54 -2.08
C PRO A 60 0.35 -8.34 -1.25
N GLU A 61 1.54 -7.84 -1.58
CA GLU A 61 2.07 -6.61 -0.99
C GLU A 61 2.18 -5.54 -2.06
N PHE A 62 1.80 -4.32 -1.72
CA PHE A 62 1.87 -3.18 -2.62
C PHE A 62 2.60 -2.02 -1.96
N ASP A 63 3.31 -1.25 -2.78
CA ASP A 63 4.02 -0.05 -2.36
C ASP A 63 3.42 1.14 -3.12
N PHE A 64 2.79 2.05 -2.39
CA PHE A 64 2.20 3.24 -2.96
C PHE A 64 3.15 4.43 -2.80
N LYS A 65 3.52 5.02 -3.92
CA LYS A 65 4.52 6.11 -3.94
C LYS A 65 3.97 7.44 -3.43
N SER A 66 2.66 7.62 -3.52
CA SER A 66 2.02 8.89 -3.14
C SER A 66 0.86 8.64 -2.18
N PRO A 67 0.65 9.54 -1.22
CA PRO A 67 -0.56 9.49 -0.40
C PRO A 67 -1.78 9.85 -1.24
N GLY A 68 -2.94 9.42 -0.79
CA GLY A 68 -4.21 9.72 -1.45
C GLY A 68 -5.20 8.58 -1.36
N LYS A 69 -6.29 8.74 -2.07
CA LYS A 69 -7.34 7.73 -2.14
C LYS A 69 -7.10 6.82 -3.34
N TYR A 70 -7.20 5.53 -3.09
CA TYR A 70 -7.05 4.49 -4.10
C TYR A 70 -8.28 3.60 -4.15
N LYS A 71 -8.52 3.02 -5.31
CA LYS A 71 -9.61 2.07 -5.52
C LYS A 71 -9.04 0.76 -6.04
N MET A 72 -9.30 -0.33 -5.33
CA MET A 72 -8.97 -1.67 -5.78
C MET A 72 -10.22 -2.32 -6.37
N THR A 73 -10.10 -2.87 -7.57
CA THR A 73 -11.14 -3.66 -8.20
C THR A 73 -10.63 -5.08 -8.36
N LEU A 74 -11.42 -6.04 -7.90
CA LEU A 74 -11.15 -7.47 -8.04
C LEU A 74 -12.07 -8.03 -9.12
N PHE A 75 -11.49 -8.79 -10.04
CA PHE A 75 -12.22 -9.47 -11.10
C PHE A 75 -12.17 -10.97 -10.81
N ILE A 76 -13.32 -11.60 -10.65
CA ILE A 76 -13.42 -13.03 -10.45
C ILE A 76 -13.73 -13.67 -11.79
N PHE A 77 -12.80 -14.47 -12.32
CA PHE A 77 -12.98 -15.13 -13.61
C PHE A 77 -13.80 -16.39 -13.47
N SER A 78 -13.46 -17.25 -12.50
CA SER A 78 -14.30 -18.40 -12.18
C SER A 78 -13.85 -19.04 -10.87
N HIS A 79 -14.68 -19.93 -10.38
CA HIS A 79 -14.33 -20.86 -9.32
C HIS A 79 -14.47 -22.31 -9.83
N GLY A 80 -13.57 -23.19 -9.41
CA GLY A 80 -13.49 -24.54 -9.92
C GLY A 80 -12.61 -24.66 -11.15
N LEU A 81 -12.30 -25.88 -11.56
CA LEU A 81 -11.33 -26.15 -12.64
C LEU A 81 -11.91 -26.01 -14.04
N ASP A 82 -13.23 -26.03 -14.21
CA ASP A 82 -13.86 -26.20 -15.49
C ASP A 82 -14.08 -24.93 -16.29
N ASN A 83 -14.06 -23.74 -15.67
CA ASN A 83 -14.41 -22.48 -16.34
C ASN A 83 -13.46 -21.33 -15.99
N LEU A 84 -12.16 -21.57 -16.02
CA LEU A 84 -11.14 -20.56 -15.64
C LEU A 84 -11.10 -19.32 -16.52
N LYS A 85 -11.84 -19.32 -17.64
CA LYS A 85 -11.84 -18.21 -18.61
C LYS A 85 -13.10 -17.34 -18.54
N THR A 86 -14.08 -17.72 -17.73
CA THR A 86 -15.38 -17.04 -17.70
C THR A 86 -15.37 -15.97 -16.61
N PHE A 87 -15.58 -14.71 -17.00
CA PHE A 87 -15.80 -13.64 -16.03
C PHE A 87 -17.06 -13.93 -15.24
N SER A 88 -16.96 -14.01 -13.92
CA SER A 88 -18.10 -14.35 -13.06
C SER A 88 -18.49 -13.25 -12.08
N GLY A 89 -17.66 -12.24 -11.87
CA GLY A 89 -18.03 -11.16 -11.00
C GLY A 89 -16.93 -10.13 -10.78
N MET A 90 -17.30 -9.04 -10.14
CA MET A 90 -16.42 -7.92 -9.85
C MET A 90 -16.80 -7.31 -8.51
N ALA A 91 -15.81 -6.94 -7.73
CA ALA A 91 -16.00 -6.20 -6.49
C ALA A 91 -14.95 -5.11 -6.39
N SER A 92 -15.30 -3.98 -5.79
CA SER A 92 -14.34 -2.90 -5.59
C SER A 92 -14.45 -2.29 -4.21
N THR A 93 -13.33 -1.79 -3.72
CA THR A 93 -13.25 -1.07 -2.45
C THR A 93 -12.28 0.08 -2.59
N SER A 94 -12.51 1.14 -1.82
CA SER A 94 -11.61 2.29 -1.76
C SER A 94 -10.93 2.33 -0.41
N PHE A 95 -9.69 2.82 -0.39
CA PHE A 95 -8.89 2.96 0.81
C PHE A 95 -7.99 4.18 0.70
N ASP A 96 -7.52 4.66 1.83
CA ASP A 96 -6.67 5.84 1.88
C ASP A 96 -5.25 5.44 2.29
N ILE A 97 -4.28 6.03 1.59
CA ILE A 97 -2.86 5.91 1.91
C ILE A 97 -2.41 7.24 2.50
N GLY A 98 -1.89 7.21 3.70
CA GLY A 98 -1.36 8.38 4.37
C GLY A 98 0.04 8.76 3.89
N ALA A 99 0.47 9.97 4.18
CA ALA A 99 1.82 10.44 3.84
C ALA A 99 2.87 9.73 4.70
N ALA A 100 3.95 9.27 4.05
CA ALA A 100 5.07 8.60 4.73
C ALA A 100 5.78 9.53 5.71
N THR A 101 5.91 10.78 5.36
CA THR A 101 6.36 11.84 6.25
C THR A 101 5.15 12.33 7.04
N GLY A 102 4.54 11.43 7.78
CA GLY A 102 3.58 11.83 8.80
C GLY A 102 4.27 12.88 9.66
N THR A 103 3.56 13.96 9.91
CA THR A 103 4.01 15.16 10.59
C THR A 103 4.71 14.92 11.93
N ASN A 104 4.84 13.67 12.38
CA ASN A 104 5.37 13.32 13.68
C ASN A 104 6.53 12.30 13.66
N GLN A 105 7.03 11.92 12.47
CA GLN A 105 8.20 11.05 12.42
C GLN A 105 9.49 11.84 12.33
N ILE A 106 10.12 12.01 13.47
CA ILE A 106 11.44 12.60 13.57
C ILE A 106 12.48 11.51 13.32
N PRO A 107 13.41 11.69 12.34
CA PRO A 107 14.48 10.71 12.09
C PRO A 107 15.28 10.42 13.37
N SER A 108 15.77 9.19 13.51
CA SER A 108 16.51 8.76 14.71
C SER A 108 17.75 9.60 14.98
N TRP A 109 18.46 10.06 13.93
CA TRP A 109 19.65 10.89 14.12
C TRP A 109 19.32 12.25 14.71
N ILE A 110 18.13 12.79 14.47
CA ILE A 110 17.66 14.04 15.11
C ILE A 110 17.40 13.80 16.59
N LYS A 111 16.80 12.66 16.95
CA LYS A 111 16.58 12.29 18.35
C LYS A 111 17.91 12.16 19.09
N ASN A 112 18.91 11.57 18.47
CA ASN A 112 20.26 11.47 19.02
C ASN A 112 20.89 12.86 19.21
N ASN A 113 20.77 13.73 18.20
CA ASN A 113 21.27 15.11 18.28
C ASN A 113 20.61 15.89 19.42
N ALA A 114 19.31 15.75 19.61
CA ALA A 114 18.58 16.39 20.70
C ALA A 114 19.10 15.92 22.08
N GLY A 115 19.35 14.61 22.24
CA GLY A 115 19.94 14.05 23.45
C GLY A 115 21.35 14.59 23.70
N TRP A 116 22.19 14.63 22.68
CA TRP A 116 23.56 15.14 22.79
C TRP A 116 23.58 16.65 23.05
N TRP A 117 22.68 17.39 22.47
CA TRP A 117 22.53 18.81 22.76
C TRP A 117 22.10 19.04 24.20
N ALA A 118 21.14 18.26 24.68
CA ALA A 118 20.63 18.37 26.05
C ALA A 118 21.73 18.07 27.13
N ASP A 119 22.65 17.14 26.82
CA ASP A 119 23.75 16.80 27.73
C ASP A 119 25.04 17.61 27.51
N GLY A 120 25.04 18.52 26.51
CA GLY A 120 26.17 19.38 26.22
C GLY A 120 27.22 18.78 25.28
N SER A 121 26.97 17.61 24.68
CA SER A 121 27.91 16.95 23.76
C SER A 121 28.04 17.66 22.41
N ILE A 122 27.01 18.37 21.98
CA ILE A 122 27.03 19.20 20.76
C ILE A 122 26.59 20.63 21.11
N ASP A 123 27.01 21.58 20.30
CA ASP A 123 26.66 22.99 20.49
C ASP A 123 25.30 23.35 19.88
N ASP A 124 24.85 24.58 20.13
CA ASP A 124 23.58 25.08 19.63
C ASP A 124 23.56 25.14 18.10
N ASN A 125 24.66 25.51 17.48
CA ASN A 125 24.75 25.61 16.02
C ASN A 125 24.54 24.25 15.34
N SER A 126 25.13 23.20 15.86
CA SER A 126 24.97 21.84 15.35
C SER A 126 23.52 21.37 15.46
N PHE A 127 22.87 21.67 16.59
CA PHE A 127 21.46 21.34 16.79
C PHE A 127 20.55 22.12 15.83
N VAL A 128 20.79 23.41 15.67
CA VAL A 128 20.01 24.28 14.75
C VAL A 128 20.15 23.82 13.30
N GLN A 129 21.32 23.34 12.88
CA GLN A 129 21.53 22.76 11.54
C GLN A 129 20.61 21.55 11.30
N GLY A 130 20.44 20.70 12.31
CA GLY A 130 19.49 19.58 12.25
C GLY A 130 18.04 20.05 12.09
N ILE A 131 17.65 21.08 12.79
CA ILE A 131 16.31 21.68 12.66
C ILE A 131 16.10 22.27 11.25
N GLN A 132 17.10 22.96 10.73
CA GLN A 132 17.04 23.52 9.35
C GLN A 132 16.85 22.41 8.31
N TYR A 133 17.52 21.29 8.48
CA TYR A 133 17.33 20.13 7.61
C TYR A 133 15.88 19.63 7.64
N LEU A 134 15.29 19.52 8.83
CA LEU A 134 13.90 19.08 8.98
C LEU A 134 12.93 20.00 8.24
N ILE A 135 13.16 21.31 8.30
CA ILE A 135 12.35 22.30 7.60
C ILE A 135 12.53 22.19 6.09
N LYS A 136 13.77 22.06 5.63
CA LYS A 136 14.12 21.95 4.21
C LYS A 136 13.48 20.71 3.57
N GLU A 137 13.49 19.57 4.27
CA GLU A 137 12.93 18.31 3.76
C GLU A 137 11.41 18.21 3.98
N GLY A 138 10.78 19.22 4.57
CA GLY A 138 9.34 19.23 4.78
C GLY A 138 8.85 18.34 5.92
N ILE A 139 9.75 17.79 6.73
CA ILE A 139 9.41 16.98 7.91
C ILE A 139 8.82 17.88 9.00
N MET A 140 9.37 19.09 9.14
CA MET A 140 8.87 20.12 10.05
C MET A 140 8.44 21.32 9.23
N LYS A 141 7.24 21.84 9.50
CA LYS A 141 6.71 23.02 8.85
C LYS A 141 6.58 24.14 9.85
N ILE A 142 7.00 25.34 9.45
CA ILE A 142 6.77 26.55 10.22
C ILE A 142 5.57 27.29 9.59
N GLU A 143 4.52 27.43 10.36
CA GLU A 143 3.38 28.23 9.97
C GLU A 143 3.65 29.71 10.30
N ARG A 144 3.41 30.55 9.31
CA ARG A 144 3.52 32.01 9.48
C ARG A 144 2.15 32.67 9.39
#